data_327c7207b2250361f130d8383c40e134
#
_entry.id   327c7207b2250361f130d8383c40e134
#
_cell.length_a   1.000
_cell.length_b   1.000
_cell.length_c   1.000
_cell.angle_alpha   90.00
_cell.angle_beta   90.00
_cell.angle_gamma   90.00
#
_symmetry.space_group_name_H-M   'P 1'
#
loop_
_entity.id
_entity.type
_entity.pdbx_description
1 polymer ?
#
loop_
_entity_poly.entity_id
_entity_poly.type
_entity_poly.pdbx_seq_one_letter_code
_entity_poly.pdbx_strand_id
1 'polypeptide(L)'
;MIKKEVLYLIFAIISILPSISCVTTNPAGSKPVLQDGSFLRENGTVNPVVKGYWKSIGNGYMLDATSDSIFLYSYTRSFCYKEKNDYIERLLNDKARFVRIKDTLRIYAADFGEKSTILQLKRDYIKIERLPENCLSFSQMQNLGAKKLFDLFIETYEENYAFSKERNLNWNAIKTEFEGKITDSTTDNELFQLLGQIAIRTKDHHTKVINEDGQTMQYQVTPSAEIVSEAFKNQSTVDKLDDYFNLFFTTNYKNISDSLLHGKGSKVANGKLEWGSLNDKIGYISIYSFDGFAPKGYTRKQQIDSINHYMDHIIEALKHKEAIILDVSFNFGGYDAASLTIASYFTDKPKLAYTSQVYNNGAFYDESKVHIYPADKITYTKPVYILMTDISRSQAEGFVMTMKANANVKLVGTNTLGILSTMLGKSVGSFYCTLSNQRLMLPNGKYYEVSGVEPDIRMKVFSKENILGAHKAAVRKIVEMIEAE
;
A
#
# COMPACT_ATOMS: atom_id res chain seq x y z
N MET A 1 -44.60 -54.98 19.44
CA MET A 1 -44.00 -55.73 18.32
C MET A 1 -42.98 -54.85 17.70
N ILE A 2 -41.74 -54.87 18.12
CA ILE A 2 -40.61 -55.64 17.63
C ILE A 2 -40.34 -55.37 16.13
N LYS A 3 -39.27 -54.68 15.82
CA LYS A 3 -38.15 -54.96 14.92
C LYS A 3 -37.65 -53.67 14.30
N LYS A 4 -36.44 -53.41 14.04
CA LYS A 4 -35.09 -53.98 14.25
C LYS A 4 -34.18 -52.87 13.74
N GLU A 5 -33.15 -52.58 14.51
CA GLU A 5 -32.01 -51.76 14.10
C GLU A 5 -31.31 -52.38 12.89
N VAL A 6 -30.91 -51.51 11.93
CA VAL A 6 -29.80 -51.82 11.00
C VAL A 6 -28.84 -50.68 11.06
N LEU A 7 -27.77 -50.96 11.75
CA LEU A 7 -26.56 -50.16 11.86
C LEU A 7 -25.80 -50.22 10.52
N TYR A 8 -25.77 -49.10 9.77
CA TYR A 8 -24.83 -48.95 8.67
C TYR A 8 -23.63 -48.13 9.13
N LEU A 9 -22.53 -48.87 9.41
CA LEU A 9 -21.21 -48.31 9.53
C LEU A 9 -20.78 -47.84 8.13
N ILE A 10 -20.83 -46.54 7.89
CA ILE A 10 -20.15 -45.94 6.76
C ILE A 10 -18.74 -45.58 7.24
N PHE A 11 -17.77 -46.31 6.82
CA PHE A 11 -16.35 -45.94 6.87
C PHE A 11 -16.15 -44.73 6.00
N ALA A 12 -16.09 -43.52 6.62
CA ALA A 12 -15.57 -42.36 5.99
C ALA A 12 -14.04 -42.53 5.91
N ILE A 13 -13.56 -42.94 4.75
CA ILE A 13 -12.14 -42.82 4.40
C ILE A 13 -11.88 -41.33 4.27
N ILE A 14 -11.41 -40.72 5.36
CA ILE A 14 -10.79 -39.41 5.32
C ILE A 14 -9.46 -39.61 4.58
N SER A 15 -9.46 -39.32 3.29
CA SER A 15 -8.23 -39.11 2.54
C SER A 15 -7.58 -37.83 3.08
N ILE A 16 -6.71 -38.02 4.06
CA ILE A 16 -5.73 -37.00 4.47
C ILE A 16 -4.78 -36.87 3.27
N LEU A 17 -5.09 -35.95 2.37
CA LEU A 17 -4.08 -35.42 1.48
C LEU A 17 -3.11 -34.63 2.39
N PRO A 18 -1.84 -35.03 2.47
CA PRO A 18 -0.87 -34.22 3.15
C PRO A 18 -0.80 -32.90 2.37
N SER A 19 -1.19 -31.80 3.00
CA SER A 19 -0.75 -30.49 2.59
C SER A 19 0.78 -30.53 2.57
N ILE A 20 1.34 -30.78 1.39
CA ILE A 20 2.77 -30.62 1.15
C ILE A 20 3.03 -29.14 1.22
N SER A 21 3.10 -28.62 2.45
CA SER A 21 3.92 -27.49 2.76
C SER A 21 5.35 -27.91 2.42
N CYS A 22 5.79 -27.59 1.20
CA CYS A 22 7.19 -27.73 0.83
C CYS A 22 8.01 -26.74 1.66
N VAL A 23 8.14 -27.01 2.95
CA VAL A 23 9.28 -26.56 3.74
C VAL A 23 10.44 -27.41 3.26
N THR A 24 11.13 -26.98 2.23
CA THR A 24 12.48 -27.48 1.97
C THR A 24 13.33 -27.00 3.13
N THR A 25 13.48 -27.87 4.14
CA THR A 25 14.58 -27.78 5.09
C THR A 25 15.85 -27.93 4.28
N ASN A 26 16.56 -26.83 4.07
CA ASN A 26 17.95 -26.90 3.66
C ASN A 26 18.71 -27.71 4.72
N PRO A 27 19.60 -28.61 4.32
CA PRO A 27 20.48 -29.26 5.28
C PRO A 27 21.24 -28.18 6.04
N ALA A 28 21.33 -28.36 7.33
CA ALA A 28 21.83 -27.45 8.34
C ALA A 28 22.89 -26.45 7.82
N GLY A 29 22.60 -25.17 7.86
CA GLY A 29 23.59 -24.12 8.01
C GLY A 29 23.87 -23.17 6.86
N SER A 30 23.32 -23.33 5.68
CA SER A 30 23.52 -22.31 4.63
C SER A 30 22.29 -21.40 4.53
N LYS A 31 22.43 -20.14 4.96
CA LYS A 31 21.52 -19.06 4.56
C LYS A 31 21.41 -19.09 3.03
N PRO A 32 20.21 -18.96 2.42
CA PRO A 32 20.14 -18.81 0.98
C PRO A 32 21.07 -17.67 0.60
N VAL A 33 22.06 -17.96 -0.24
CA VAL A 33 22.96 -16.92 -0.78
C VAL A 33 22.08 -16.06 -1.66
N LEU A 34 21.65 -14.91 -1.15
CA LEU A 34 21.07 -13.85 -1.96
C LEU A 34 22.18 -13.46 -2.92
N GLN A 35 22.17 -13.97 -4.14
CA GLN A 35 23.08 -13.46 -5.15
C GLN A 35 22.72 -11.98 -5.29
N ASP A 36 23.70 -11.12 -5.12
CA ASP A 36 23.63 -9.69 -5.35
C ASP A 36 23.34 -9.49 -6.85
N GLY A 37 22.06 -9.60 -7.20
CA GLY A 37 21.66 -9.67 -8.59
C GLY A 37 20.90 -8.42 -8.96
N SER A 38 21.58 -7.44 -9.51
CA SER A 38 20.97 -6.54 -10.47
C SER A 38 20.40 -7.38 -11.62
N PHE A 39 19.23 -7.03 -12.12
CA PHE A 39 18.67 -7.64 -13.34
C PHE A 39 19.61 -7.48 -14.53
N LEU A 40 20.38 -6.40 -14.55
CA LEU A 40 21.43 -6.15 -15.53
C LEU A 40 22.80 -6.29 -14.85
N ARG A 41 23.76 -6.84 -15.59
CA ARG A 41 25.18 -6.79 -15.25
C ARG A 41 25.75 -5.39 -15.48
N GLU A 42 26.94 -5.11 -14.98
CA GLU A 42 27.65 -3.83 -15.17
C GLU A 42 27.83 -3.45 -16.65
N ASN A 43 27.96 -4.44 -17.53
CA ASN A 43 28.07 -4.25 -18.97
C ASN A 43 26.71 -4.04 -19.67
N GLY A 44 25.60 -3.88 -18.93
CA GLY A 44 24.25 -3.67 -19.45
C GLY A 44 23.54 -4.91 -19.97
N THR A 45 24.17 -6.11 -19.94
CA THR A 45 23.49 -7.34 -20.36
C THR A 45 22.61 -7.94 -19.28
N VAL A 46 21.53 -8.61 -19.67
CA VAL A 46 20.62 -9.29 -18.72
C VAL A 46 21.37 -10.39 -17.98
N ASN A 47 21.21 -10.41 -16.66
CA ASN A 47 21.83 -11.41 -15.81
C ASN A 47 21.34 -12.82 -16.21
N PRO A 48 22.26 -13.78 -16.45
CA PRO A 48 21.88 -15.14 -16.86
C PRO A 48 20.90 -15.85 -15.91
N VAL A 49 20.90 -15.51 -14.63
CA VAL A 49 20.01 -16.10 -13.65
C VAL A 49 18.54 -15.77 -13.95
N VAL A 50 18.27 -14.57 -14.49
CA VAL A 50 16.90 -14.15 -14.85
C VAL A 50 16.53 -14.43 -16.30
N LYS A 51 17.47 -14.98 -17.13
CA LYS A 51 17.17 -15.30 -18.53
C LYS A 51 15.99 -16.27 -18.66
N GLY A 52 15.03 -15.91 -19.51
CA GLY A 52 13.83 -16.71 -19.81
C GLY A 52 12.53 -15.93 -19.74
N TYR A 53 11.43 -16.68 -19.82
CA TYR A 53 10.08 -16.16 -19.66
C TYR A 53 9.54 -16.53 -18.28
N TRP A 54 8.87 -15.59 -17.63
CA TRP A 54 8.40 -15.74 -16.26
C TRP A 54 6.97 -15.22 -16.13
N LYS A 55 6.11 -15.96 -15.43
CA LYS A 55 4.72 -15.57 -15.16
C LYS A 55 4.54 -15.34 -13.67
N SER A 56 4.01 -14.18 -13.28
CA SER A 56 3.73 -13.86 -11.88
C SER A 56 2.69 -14.81 -11.28
N ILE A 57 2.87 -15.12 -10.01
CA ILE A 57 1.86 -15.81 -9.21
C ILE A 57 0.90 -14.75 -8.65
N GLY A 58 -0.05 -14.32 -9.45
CA GLY A 58 -0.90 -13.15 -9.17
C GLY A 58 -0.50 -11.95 -10.04
N ASN A 59 -1.11 -10.80 -9.86
CA ASN A 59 -0.86 -9.53 -10.55
C ASN A 59 -1.09 -9.51 -12.08
N GLY A 60 -1.31 -10.65 -12.75
CA GLY A 60 -1.53 -10.70 -14.19
C GLY A 60 -0.36 -10.16 -15.02
N TYR A 61 0.91 -10.45 -14.63
CA TYR A 61 2.11 -10.05 -15.36
C TYR A 61 2.93 -11.23 -15.85
N MET A 62 3.66 -11.00 -16.94
CA MET A 62 4.75 -11.87 -17.42
C MET A 62 5.99 -11.02 -17.71
N LEU A 63 7.18 -11.63 -17.53
CA LEU A 63 8.46 -11.01 -17.87
C LEU A 63 9.08 -11.78 -19.03
N ASP A 64 9.59 -11.05 -20.01
CA ASP A 64 10.50 -11.53 -21.04
C ASP A 64 11.89 -10.98 -20.77
N ALA A 65 12.80 -11.86 -20.39
CA ALA A 65 14.22 -11.57 -20.16
C ALA A 65 15.11 -12.42 -21.08
N THR A 66 14.66 -12.73 -22.28
CA THR A 66 15.43 -13.58 -23.24
C THR A 66 16.46 -12.81 -23.99
N SER A 67 16.25 -11.53 -24.27
CA SER A 67 17.17 -10.61 -24.96
C SER A 67 18.10 -9.90 -23.96
N ASP A 68 18.78 -8.86 -24.41
CA ASP A 68 19.58 -7.96 -23.56
C ASP A 68 18.72 -6.86 -22.92
N SER A 69 17.41 -6.94 -23.06
CA SER A 69 16.43 -6.09 -22.41
C SER A 69 15.39 -6.95 -21.69
N ILE A 70 14.78 -6.38 -20.65
CA ILE A 70 13.69 -7.02 -19.91
C ILE A 70 12.39 -6.30 -20.25
N PHE A 71 11.36 -7.06 -20.60
CA PHE A 71 10.06 -6.52 -20.94
C PHE A 71 8.98 -7.07 -20.02
N LEU A 72 8.05 -6.21 -19.65
CA LEU A 72 6.86 -6.57 -18.89
C LEU A 72 5.68 -6.72 -19.84
N TYR A 73 4.92 -7.77 -19.65
CA TYR A 73 3.65 -8.02 -20.33
C TYR A 73 2.53 -8.11 -19.31
N SER A 74 1.39 -7.52 -19.64
CA SER A 74 0.13 -7.77 -18.95
C SER A 74 -0.67 -8.83 -19.67
N TYR A 75 -1.45 -9.62 -18.94
CA TYR A 75 -2.38 -10.56 -19.51
C TYR A 75 -3.69 -10.62 -18.72
N THR A 76 -4.75 -10.94 -19.43
CA THR A 76 -6.06 -11.38 -18.93
C THR A 76 -6.43 -12.68 -19.65
N ARG A 77 -7.63 -13.21 -19.42
CA ARG A 77 -8.11 -14.40 -20.13
C ARG A 77 -8.11 -14.25 -21.65
N SER A 78 -8.38 -13.05 -22.18
CA SER A 78 -8.52 -12.80 -23.62
C SER A 78 -7.39 -11.96 -24.22
N PHE A 79 -6.61 -11.26 -23.40
CA PHE A 79 -5.59 -10.33 -23.87
C PHE A 79 -4.20 -10.66 -23.33
N CYS A 80 -3.19 -10.46 -24.14
CA CYS A 80 -1.79 -10.38 -23.75
C CYS A 80 -1.15 -9.21 -24.50
N TYR A 81 -0.41 -8.33 -23.78
CA TYR A 81 0.22 -7.18 -24.41
C TYR A 81 1.42 -6.69 -23.61
N LYS A 82 2.36 -6.08 -24.32
CA LYS A 82 3.55 -5.47 -23.75
C LYS A 82 3.17 -4.16 -23.04
N GLU A 83 3.63 -3.99 -21.80
CA GLU A 83 3.49 -2.76 -21.03
C GLU A 83 4.55 -1.70 -21.40
N LYS A 84 4.31 -0.44 -21.03
CA LYS A 84 5.39 0.54 -20.97
C LYS A 84 6.48 0.07 -20.01
N ASN A 85 7.74 0.36 -20.32
CA ASN A 85 8.87 -0.13 -19.53
C ASN A 85 9.05 0.54 -18.15
N ASP A 86 8.22 1.53 -17.79
CA ASP A 86 8.36 2.33 -16.57
C ASP A 86 8.48 1.50 -15.27
N TYR A 87 7.78 0.37 -15.21
CA TYR A 87 7.89 -0.53 -14.05
C TYR A 87 9.26 -1.23 -14.00
N ILE A 88 9.74 -1.72 -15.13
CA ILE A 88 11.06 -2.37 -15.25
C ILE A 88 12.16 -1.35 -14.98
N GLU A 89 12.07 -0.15 -15.54
CA GLU A 89 13.02 0.93 -15.28
C GLU A 89 13.11 1.27 -13.79
N ARG A 90 11.99 1.31 -13.10
CA ARG A 90 11.99 1.49 -11.62
C ARG A 90 12.68 0.35 -10.90
N LEU A 91 12.40 -0.91 -11.24
CA LEU A 91 13.10 -2.06 -10.64
C LEU A 91 14.61 -1.99 -10.87
N LEU A 92 15.05 -1.59 -12.05
CA LEU A 92 16.45 -1.45 -12.39
C LEU A 92 17.10 -0.29 -11.62
N ASN A 93 16.44 0.87 -11.55
CA ASN A 93 16.94 2.05 -10.85
C ASN A 93 16.99 1.84 -9.33
N ASP A 94 16.02 1.14 -8.76
CA ASP A 94 15.95 0.80 -7.34
C ASP A 94 16.86 -0.40 -6.98
N LYS A 95 17.63 -0.92 -7.93
CA LYS A 95 18.50 -2.09 -7.77
C LYS A 95 17.77 -3.27 -7.14
N ALA A 96 16.60 -3.59 -7.70
CA ALA A 96 15.78 -4.71 -7.23
C ALA A 96 16.62 -5.99 -7.14
N ARG A 97 16.48 -6.70 -6.02
CA ARG A 97 17.15 -7.99 -5.80
C ARG A 97 16.26 -9.12 -6.27
N PHE A 98 16.88 -10.18 -6.74
CA PHE A 98 16.17 -11.41 -7.05
C PHE A 98 16.92 -12.62 -6.50
N VAL A 99 16.15 -13.70 -6.30
CA VAL A 99 16.65 -15.03 -6.01
C VAL A 99 15.95 -16.02 -6.92
N ARG A 100 16.71 -16.86 -7.59
CA ARG A 100 16.15 -17.98 -8.34
C ARG A 100 16.14 -19.24 -7.48
N ILE A 101 14.97 -19.86 -7.34
CA ILE A 101 14.74 -21.12 -6.61
C ILE A 101 14.13 -22.10 -7.61
N LYS A 102 14.93 -22.96 -8.25
CA LYS A 102 14.49 -23.87 -9.33
C LYS A 102 13.78 -23.08 -10.46
N ASP A 103 12.48 -23.31 -10.62
CA ASP A 103 11.64 -22.67 -11.64
C ASP A 103 10.87 -21.44 -11.09
N THR A 104 11.25 -20.96 -9.94
CA THR A 104 10.71 -19.72 -9.35
C THR A 104 11.76 -18.63 -9.33
N LEU A 105 11.42 -17.46 -9.87
CA LEU A 105 12.16 -16.21 -9.75
C LEU A 105 11.45 -15.35 -8.70
N ARG A 106 12.09 -15.19 -7.55
CA ARG A 106 11.61 -14.32 -6.48
C ARG A 106 12.23 -12.95 -6.61
N ILE A 107 11.41 -11.92 -6.71
CA ILE A 107 11.84 -10.53 -6.88
C ILE A 107 11.50 -9.73 -5.62
N TYR A 108 12.46 -8.97 -5.13
CA TYR A 108 12.32 -7.98 -4.06
C TYR A 108 12.43 -6.58 -4.66
N ALA A 109 11.45 -5.73 -4.37
CA ALA A 109 11.23 -4.48 -5.12
C ALA A 109 12.38 -3.46 -5.11
N ALA A 110 13.36 -3.58 -4.18
CA ALA A 110 14.54 -2.71 -4.13
C ALA A 110 15.65 -3.32 -3.28
N ASP A 111 16.87 -2.79 -3.41
CA ASP A 111 17.95 -3.08 -2.49
C ASP A 111 17.89 -2.14 -1.28
N PHE A 112 17.52 -2.69 -0.14
CA PHE A 112 17.49 -1.95 1.13
C PHE A 112 18.62 -2.35 2.10
N GLY A 113 19.60 -3.12 1.61
CA GLY A 113 20.72 -3.66 2.40
C GLY A 113 20.39 -5.02 3.05
N GLU A 114 21.42 -5.70 3.55
CA GLU A 114 21.35 -7.08 4.03
C GLU A 114 20.44 -7.28 5.26
N LYS A 115 20.26 -6.23 6.08
CA LYS A 115 19.50 -6.28 7.33
C LYS A 115 18.05 -5.85 7.19
N SER A 116 17.59 -5.60 5.99
CA SER A 116 16.33 -4.92 5.81
C SER A 116 15.13 -5.85 6.04
N THR A 117 14.21 -5.40 6.90
CA THR A 117 12.87 -5.94 7.09
C THR A 117 12.07 -6.00 5.78
N ILE A 118 12.50 -5.29 4.77
CA ILE A 118 11.84 -5.02 3.49
C ILE A 118 12.06 -6.14 2.48
N LEU A 119 13.10 -6.96 2.62
CA LEU A 119 13.28 -8.16 1.82
C LEU A 119 12.13 -9.20 1.99
N GLN A 120 11.20 -8.92 2.89
CA GLN A 120 10.04 -9.78 3.13
C GLN A 120 8.91 -9.55 2.12
N LEU A 121 8.83 -8.35 1.54
CA LEU A 121 7.88 -8.03 0.48
C LEU A 121 8.45 -8.51 -0.86
N LYS A 122 7.97 -9.64 -1.30
CA LYS A 122 8.43 -10.34 -2.51
C LYS A 122 7.32 -10.44 -3.56
N ARG A 123 7.73 -10.74 -4.79
CA ARG A 123 6.88 -11.20 -5.87
C ARG A 123 7.50 -12.43 -6.50
N ASP A 124 6.77 -13.52 -6.52
CA ASP A 124 7.22 -14.78 -7.10
C ASP A 124 6.68 -14.91 -8.53
N TYR A 125 7.58 -15.31 -9.42
CA TYR A 125 7.28 -15.61 -10.81
C TYR A 125 7.71 -17.05 -11.10
N ILE A 126 6.87 -17.81 -11.78
CA ILE A 126 7.19 -19.17 -12.25
C ILE A 126 7.71 -19.12 -13.68
N LYS A 127 8.66 -19.98 -13.99
CA LYS A 127 9.21 -20.12 -15.33
C LYS A 127 8.16 -20.67 -16.29
N ILE A 128 8.05 -20.10 -17.48
CA ILE A 128 7.24 -20.60 -18.57
C ILE A 128 8.11 -20.82 -19.80
N GLU A 129 7.68 -21.64 -20.74
CA GLU A 129 8.45 -21.95 -21.95
C GLU A 129 8.49 -20.78 -22.93
N ARG A 130 7.36 -20.10 -23.11
CA ARG A 130 7.21 -18.97 -24.03
C ARG A 130 6.03 -18.08 -23.61
N LEU A 131 6.01 -16.86 -24.11
CA LEU A 131 4.82 -16.00 -24.04
C LEU A 131 3.70 -16.56 -24.92
N PRO A 132 2.42 -16.24 -24.64
CA PRO A 132 1.32 -16.50 -25.55
C PRO A 132 1.60 -15.91 -26.96
N GLU A 133 1.23 -16.65 -28.01
CA GLU A 133 1.50 -16.23 -29.40
C GLU A 133 0.73 -14.95 -29.81
N ASN A 134 -0.38 -14.68 -29.14
CA ASN A 134 -1.24 -13.52 -29.41
C ASN A 134 -0.87 -12.28 -28.59
N CYS A 135 0.30 -12.21 -27.99
CA CYS A 135 0.74 -11.02 -27.26
C CYS A 135 0.97 -9.84 -28.21
N LEU A 136 0.24 -8.77 -27.98
CA LEU A 136 0.33 -7.54 -28.73
C LEU A 136 1.56 -6.72 -28.33
N SER A 137 2.13 -5.97 -29.27
CA SER A 137 3.04 -4.87 -28.92
C SER A 137 2.26 -3.77 -28.19
N PHE A 138 2.96 -2.87 -27.49
CA PHE A 138 2.31 -1.74 -26.84
C PHE A 138 1.50 -0.89 -27.81
N SER A 139 2.06 -0.58 -29.01
CA SER A 139 1.36 0.18 -30.03
C SER A 139 0.13 -0.54 -30.61
N GLN A 140 0.20 -1.86 -30.78
CA GLN A 140 -0.98 -2.62 -31.22
C GLN A 140 -2.11 -2.59 -30.17
N MET A 141 -1.75 -2.67 -28.88
CA MET A 141 -2.71 -2.58 -27.78
C MET A 141 -3.34 -1.17 -27.72
N GLN A 142 -2.55 -0.12 -27.88
CA GLN A 142 -3.07 1.26 -27.93
C GLN A 142 -4.06 1.48 -29.08
N ASN A 143 -3.88 0.81 -30.21
CA ASN A 143 -4.73 0.95 -31.38
C ASN A 143 -5.93 -0.03 -31.41
N LEU A 144 -6.23 -0.70 -30.30
CA LEU A 144 -7.48 -1.45 -30.18
C LEU A 144 -8.67 -0.48 -30.22
N GLY A 145 -9.74 -0.86 -30.94
CA GLY A 145 -10.97 -0.06 -30.94
C GLY A 145 -11.63 -0.01 -29.54
N ALA A 146 -12.44 1.02 -29.32
CA ALA A 146 -13.05 1.33 -28.01
C ALA A 146 -13.74 0.13 -27.33
N LYS A 147 -14.46 -0.71 -28.09
CA LYS A 147 -15.10 -1.93 -27.57
C LYS A 147 -14.09 -2.92 -26.97
N LYS A 148 -12.98 -3.17 -27.69
CA LYS A 148 -11.92 -4.08 -27.20
C LYS A 148 -11.17 -3.50 -26.02
N LEU A 149 -10.94 -2.18 -25.97
CA LEU A 149 -10.35 -1.52 -24.81
C LEU A 149 -11.28 -1.58 -23.60
N PHE A 150 -12.57 -1.45 -23.79
CA PHE A 150 -13.55 -1.64 -22.73
C PHE A 150 -13.55 -3.10 -22.21
N ASP A 151 -13.55 -4.09 -23.11
CA ASP A 151 -13.44 -5.50 -22.69
C ASP A 151 -12.15 -5.76 -21.92
N LEU A 152 -11.01 -5.24 -22.40
CA LEU A 152 -9.72 -5.32 -21.69
C LEU A 152 -9.79 -4.69 -20.31
N PHE A 153 -10.43 -3.51 -20.18
CA PHE A 153 -10.61 -2.84 -18.90
C PHE A 153 -11.44 -3.69 -17.93
N ILE A 154 -12.58 -4.19 -18.37
CA ILE A 154 -13.47 -5.03 -17.55
C ILE A 154 -12.76 -6.31 -17.10
N GLU A 155 -12.09 -7.02 -18.02
CA GLU A 155 -11.34 -8.23 -17.65
C GLU A 155 -10.19 -7.93 -16.69
N THR A 156 -9.48 -6.81 -16.89
CA THR A 156 -8.40 -6.38 -16.00
C THR A 156 -8.90 -6.21 -14.58
N TYR A 157 -10.04 -5.55 -14.40
CA TYR A 157 -10.61 -5.34 -13.06
C TYR A 157 -11.25 -6.61 -12.48
N GLU A 158 -12.00 -7.34 -13.26
CA GLU A 158 -12.63 -8.60 -12.82
C GLU A 158 -11.60 -9.60 -12.31
N GLU A 159 -10.47 -9.74 -13.02
CA GLU A 159 -9.43 -10.71 -12.68
C GLU A 159 -8.47 -10.25 -11.58
N ASN A 160 -8.29 -8.94 -11.40
CA ASN A 160 -7.24 -8.43 -10.52
C ASN A 160 -7.73 -7.53 -9.37
N TYR A 161 -8.99 -7.08 -9.37
CA TYR A 161 -9.52 -6.25 -8.28
C TYR A 161 -9.91 -7.11 -7.08
N ALA A 162 -9.18 -6.97 -5.98
CA ALA A 162 -9.26 -7.89 -4.84
C ALA A 162 -10.54 -7.78 -4.00
N PHE A 163 -11.25 -6.64 -4.05
CA PHE A 163 -12.31 -6.29 -3.10
C PHE A 163 -13.69 -6.13 -3.73
N SER A 164 -13.94 -6.85 -4.82
CA SER A 164 -15.24 -6.83 -5.50
C SER A 164 -16.39 -7.20 -4.58
N LYS A 165 -16.19 -8.19 -3.72
CA LYS A 165 -17.21 -8.66 -2.77
C LYS A 165 -17.47 -7.62 -1.68
N GLU A 166 -16.45 -7.07 -1.06
CA GLU A 166 -16.53 -6.11 0.04
C GLU A 166 -17.16 -4.79 -0.41
N ARG A 167 -17.00 -4.45 -1.70
CA ARG A 167 -17.55 -3.23 -2.31
C ARG A 167 -18.84 -3.49 -3.11
N ASN A 168 -19.38 -4.70 -3.04
CA ASN A 168 -20.62 -5.11 -3.74
C ASN A 168 -20.56 -4.85 -5.25
N LEU A 169 -19.45 -5.17 -5.90
CA LEU A 169 -19.24 -5.00 -7.33
C LEU A 169 -19.55 -6.30 -8.06
N ASN A 170 -20.34 -6.20 -9.12
CA ASN A 170 -20.60 -7.28 -10.08
C ASN A 170 -20.11 -6.82 -11.45
N TRP A 171 -18.96 -7.31 -11.87
CA TRP A 171 -18.32 -6.89 -13.12
C TRP A 171 -19.13 -7.26 -14.36
N ASN A 172 -19.85 -8.38 -14.36
CA ASN A 172 -20.76 -8.74 -15.45
C ASN A 172 -21.94 -7.75 -15.57
N ALA A 173 -22.55 -7.36 -14.43
CA ALA A 173 -23.61 -6.35 -14.43
C ALA A 173 -23.08 -4.97 -14.89
N ILE A 174 -21.88 -4.58 -14.44
CA ILE A 174 -21.22 -3.35 -14.89
C ILE A 174 -20.95 -3.41 -16.41
N LYS A 175 -20.43 -4.54 -16.90
CA LYS A 175 -20.20 -4.74 -18.34
C LYS A 175 -21.49 -4.53 -19.11
N THR A 176 -22.56 -5.22 -18.76
CA THR A 176 -23.86 -5.14 -19.44
C THR A 176 -24.45 -3.72 -19.44
N GLU A 177 -24.27 -2.98 -18.33
CA GLU A 177 -24.77 -1.58 -18.20
C GLU A 177 -24.03 -0.61 -19.15
N PHE A 178 -22.74 -0.83 -19.37
CA PHE A 178 -21.88 0.11 -20.10
C PHE A 178 -21.62 -0.28 -21.56
N GLU A 179 -21.63 -1.57 -21.91
CA GLU A 179 -21.29 -2.04 -23.26
C GLU A 179 -22.15 -1.43 -24.37
N GLY A 180 -23.44 -1.21 -24.09
CA GLY A 180 -24.37 -0.56 -25.04
C GLY A 180 -24.09 0.94 -25.27
N LYS A 181 -23.26 1.57 -24.44
CA LYS A 181 -22.87 2.98 -24.56
C LYS A 181 -21.58 3.14 -25.42
N ILE A 182 -20.95 2.04 -25.82
CA ILE A 182 -19.67 2.03 -26.53
C ILE A 182 -19.87 1.51 -27.95
N THR A 183 -19.51 2.32 -28.92
CA THR A 183 -19.63 2.04 -30.37
C THR A 183 -18.26 2.08 -31.01
N ASP A 184 -18.17 1.72 -32.27
CA ASP A 184 -16.92 1.82 -33.03
C ASP A 184 -16.49 3.28 -33.29
N SER A 185 -17.43 4.24 -33.13
CA SER A 185 -17.17 5.68 -33.20
C SER A 185 -16.88 6.36 -31.87
N THR A 186 -16.88 5.61 -30.76
CA THR A 186 -16.58 6.16 -29.42
C THR A 186 -15.15 6.69 -29.40
N THR A 187 -14.99 7.95 -29.12
CA THR A 187 -13.69 8.63 -29.02
C THR A 187 -12.97 8.26 -27.72
N ASP A 188 -11.64 8.48 -27.67
CA ASP A 188 -10.84 8.25 -26.46
C ASP A 188 -11.35 9.06 -25.27
N ASN A 189 -11.79 10.31 -25.48
CA ASN A 189 -12.33 11.12 -24.40
C ASN A 189 -13.66 10.58 -23.87
N GLU A 190 -14.56 10.13 -24.72
CA GLU A 190 -15.81 9.48 -24.30
C GLU A 190 -15.53 8.17 -23.56
N LEU A 191 -14.58 7.37 -24.05
CA LEU A 191 -14.16 6.12 -23.40
C LEU A 191 -13.54 6.43 -22.03
N PHE A 192 -12.66 7.45 -21.92
CA PHE A 192 -12.09 7.92 -20.65
C PHE A 192 -13.18 8.24 -19.62
N GLN A 193 -14.22 8.98 -20.05
CA GLN A 193 -15.35 9.33 -19.16
C GLN A 193 -16.11 8.08 -18.69
N LEU A 194 -16.37 7.13 -19.58
CA LEU A 194 -17.08 5.89 -19.24
C LEU A 194 -16.27 5.00 -18.30
N LEU A 195 -14.97 4.76 -18.59
CA LEU A 195 -14.08 3.98 -17.74
C LEU A 195 -13.89 4.67 -16.38
N GLY A 196 -13.78 6.00 -16.37
CA GLY A 196 -13.70 6.79 -15.15
C GLY A 196 -14.95 6.68 -14.27
N GLN A 197 -16.15 6.68 -14.84
CA GLN A 197 -17.39 6.44 -14.09
C GLN A 197 -17.40 5.07 -13.42
N ILE A 198 -16.89 4.04 -14.10
CA ILE A 198 -16.76 2.70 -13.54
C ILE A 198 -15.74 2.69 -12.38
N ALA A 199 -14.59 3.35 -12.56
CA ALA A 199 -13.59 3.48 -11.50
C ALA A 199 -14.15 4.19 -10.26
N ILE A 200 -14.88 5.29 -10.42
CA ILE A 200 -15.55 6.03 -9.33
C ILE A 200 -16.57 5.16 -8.60
N ARG A 201 -17.30 4.31 -9.34
CA ARG A 201 -18.30 3.40 -8.77
C ARG A 201 -17.73 2.40 -7.77
N THR A 202 -16.43 2.06 -7.87
CA THR A 202 -15.77 1.19 -6.89
C THR A 202 -15.69 1.80 -5.50
N LYS A 203 -15.82 3.12 -5.36
CA LYS A 203 -15.59 3.88 -4.11
C LYS A 203 -14.22 3.61 -3.48
N ASP A 204 -13.24 3.28 -4.32
CA ASP A 204 -11.87 2.96 -3.93
C ASP A 204 -10.93 4.06 -4.42
N HIS A 205 -10.24 4.72 -3.49
CA HIS A 205 -9.31 5.80 -3.82
C HIS A 205 -8.04 5.32 -4.54
N HIS A 206 -7.74 4.02 -4.54
CA HIS A 206 -6.67 3.41 -5.31
C HIS A 206 -7.10 3.05 -6.73
N THR A 207 -8.40 3.08 -7.03
CA THR A 207 -8.95 2.81 -8.37
C THR A 207 -9.05 4.10 -9.17
N LYS A 208 -8.27 4.19 -10.26
CA LYS A 208 -8.14 5.39 -11.08
C LYS A 208 -8.08 5.02 -12.55
N VAL A 209 -8.54 5.94 -13.38
CA VAL A 209 -8.25 5.99 -14.82
C VAL A 209 -7.55 7.32 -15.10
N ILE A 210 -6.40 7.27 -15.73
CA ILE A 210 -5.56 8.43 -16.04
C ILE A 210 -5.35 8.45 -17.54
N ASN A 211 -5.66 9.57 -18.22
CA ASN A 211 -5.41 9.75 -19.65
C ASN A 211 -3.98 10.25 -19.95
N GLU A 212 -3.64 10.40 -21.20
CA GLU A 212 -2.31 10.87 -21.63
C GLU A 212 -2.01 12.32 -21.20
N ASP A 213 -3.03 13.15 -21.03
CA ASP A 213 -2.89 14.53 -20.53
C ASP A 213 -2.71 14.59 -19.01
N GLY A 214 -2.72 13.44 -18.32
CA GLY A 214 -2.60 13.32 -16.87
C GLY A 214 -3.90 13.63 -16.12
N GLN A 215 -5.03 13.82 -16.81
CA GLN A 215 -6.32 13.96 -16.16
C GLN A 215 -6.69 12.63 -15.49
N THR A 216 -7.22 12.72 -14.28
CA THR A 216 -7.49 11.55 -13.44
C THR A 216 -8.96 11.51 -13.03
N MET A 217 -9.60 10.37 -13.25
CA MET A 217 -10.91 10.06 -12.70
C MET A 217 -10.79 9.01 -11.60
N GLN A 218 -11.25 9.36 -10.41
CA GLN A 218 -11.22 8.50 -9.21
C GLN A 218 -12.29 8.93 -8.21
N TYR A 219 -12.64 8.04 -7.27
CA TYR A 219 -13.46 8.39 -6.12
C TYR A 219 -12.63 9.24 -5.12
N GLN A 220 -13.22 10.35 -4.61
CA GLN A 220 -12.49 11.31 -3.76
C GLN A 220 -13.20 11.64 -2.43
N VAL A 221 -14.41 11.13 -2.22
CA VAL A 221 -15.19 11.46 -1.02
C VAL A 221 -14.61 10.79 0.22
N THR A 222 -14.33 11.57 1.25
CA THR A 222 -13.90 11.08 2.57
C THR A 222 -14.67 11.79 3.68
N PRO A 223 -14.85 11.18 4.87
CA PRO A 223 -15.54 11.83 5.99
C PRO A 223 -14.95 13.20 6.34
N SER A 224 -13.61 13.32 6.40
CA SER A 224 -12.97 14.62 6.67
C SER A 224 -13.20 15.63 5.56
N ALA A 225 -13.23 15.22 4.28
CA ALA A 225 -13.51 16.11 3.17
C ALA A 225 -14.96 16.65 3.24
N GLU A 226 -15.91 15.82 3.65
CA GLU A 226 -17.29 16.25 3.87
C GLU A 226 -17.38 17.30 5.00
N ILE A 227 -16.70 17.05 6.14
CA ILE A 227 -16.64 18.01 7.27
C ILE A 227 -16.05 19.34 6.82
N VAL A 228 -14.94 19.32 6.05
CA VAL A 228 -14.31 20.54 5.51
C VAL A 228 -15.26 21.26 4.55
N SER A 229 -15.93 20.53 3.66
CA SER A 229 -16.91 21.08 2.71
C SER A 229 -18.12 21.69 3.41
N GLU A 230 -18.60 21.08 4.50
CA GLU A 230 -19.69 21.68 5.32
C GLU A 230 -19.22 22.92 6.06
N ALA A 231 -18.00 22.91 6.63
CA ALA A 231 -17.44 24.09 7.28
C ALA A 231 -17.25 25.26 6.30
N PHE A 232 -16.86 24.97 5.06
CA PHE A 232 -16.72 25.97 3.99
C PHE A 232 -18.04 26.73 3.73
N LYS A 233 -19.19 26.07 3.78
CA LYS A 233 -20.49 26.72 3.55
C LYS A 233 -20.82 27.82 4.57
N ASN A 234 -20.19 27.77 5.75
CA ASN A 234 -20.46 28.65 6.89
C ASN A 234 -19.34 29.65 7.20
N GLN A 235 -18.44 29.88 6.23
CA GLN A 235 -17.32 30.79 6.40
C GLN A 235 -17.27 31.82 5.25
N SER A 236 -16.53 32.92 5.46
CA SER A 236 -16.34 34.04 4.49
C SER A 236 -14.87 34.40 4.27
N THR A 237 -13.94 33.52 4.68
CA THR A 237 -12.50 33.79 4.61
C THR A 237 -11.96 33.61 3.20
N VAL A 238 -12.50 32.67 2.43
CA VAL A 238 -12.13 32.36 1.05
C VAL A 238 -13.36 32.02 0.22
N ASP A 239 -13.32 32.28 -1.09
CA ASP A 239 -14.46 32.10 -1.99
C ASP A 239 -14.55 30.73 -2.65
N LYS A 240 -13.44 29.97 -2.65
CA LYS A 240 -13.37 28.66 -3.32
C LYS A 240 -13.11 27.54 -2.31
N LEU A 241 -13.75 26.41 -2.55
CA LEU A 241 -13.59 25.22 -1.72
C LEU A 241 -12.14 24.70 -1.70
N ASP A 242 -11.45 24.71 -2.85
CA ASP A 242 -10.04 24.28 -2.94
C ASP A 242 -9.12 25.18 -2.09
N ASP A 243 -9.37 26.49 -2.07
CA ASP A 243 -8.62 27.43 -1.22
C ASP A 243 -8.91 27.15 0.26
N TYR A 244 -10.13 26.72 0.59
CA TYR A 244 -10.48 26.36 1.96
C TYR A 244 -9.83 25.03 2.39
N PHE A 245 -9.72 24.05 1.50
CA PHE A 245 -8.90 22.86 1.76
C PHE A 245 -7.44 23.21 2.01
N ASN A 246 -6.87 24.10 1.20
CA ASN A 246 -5.50 24.58 1.42
C ASN A 246 -5.37 25.30 2.77
N LEU A 247 -6.33 26.14 3.13
CA LEU A 247 -6.38 26.80 4.44
C LEU A 247 -6.48 25.80 5.59
N PHE A 248 -7.29 24.75 5.45
CA PHE A 248 -7.43 23.68 6.43
C PHE A 248 -6.07 23.00 6.71
N PHE A 249 -5.37 22.55 5.68
CA PHE A 249 -4.06 21.89 5.86
C PHE A 249 -3.01 22.86 6.41
N THR A 250 -2.86 24.03 5.81
CA THR A 250 -1.82 25.00 6.21
C THR A 250 -2.01 25.49 7.63
N THR A 251 -3.26 25.74 8.06
CA THR A 251 -3.56 26.17 9.43
C THR A 251 -3.28 25.07 10.44
N ASN A 252 -3.66 23.83 10.15
CA ASN A 252 -3.40 22.71 11.06
C ASN A 252 -1.89 22.41 11.16
N TYR A 253 -1.14 22.46 10.06
CA TYR A 253 0.33 22.35 10.09
C TYR A 253 0.97 23.47 10.92
N LYS A 254 0.52 24.73 10.74
CA LYS A 254 0.98 25.84 11.55
C LYS A 254 0.62 25.67 13.04
N ASN A 255 -0.55 25.15 13.35
CA ASN A 255 -0.92 24.85 14.73
C ASN A 255 0.00 23.80 15.40
N ILE A 256 0.51 22.81 14.64
CA ILE A 256 1.50 21.86 15.17
C ILE A 256 2.78 22.62 15.54
N SER A 257 3.37 23.37 14.61
CA SER A 257 4.62 24.09 14.83
C SER A 257 4.51 25.15 15.95
N ASP A 258 3.53 26.03 15.83
CA ASP A 258 3.47 27.25 16.66
C ASP A 258 2.75 27.03 18.00
N SER A 259 1.67 26.24 17.98
CA SER A 259 0.79 26.12 19.15
C SER A 259 1.02 24.87 19.98
N LEU A 260 1.36 23.72 19.37
CA LEU A 260 1.65 22.50 20.08
C LEU A 260 3.12 22.42 20.48
N LEU A 261 4.03 22.74 19.57
CA LEU A 261 5.47 22.72 19.79
C LEU A 261 6.05 24.08 20.19
N HIS A 262 5.20 25.10 20.38
CA HIS A 262 5.58 26.45 20.84
C HIS A 262 6.70 27.11 20.02
N GLY A 263 6.77 26.84 18.72
CA GLY A 263 7.84 27.30 17.82
C GLY A 263 9.22 26.67 18.11
N LYS A 264 9.29 25.66 18.99
CA LYS A 264 10.54 24.99 19.38
C LYS A 264 10.68 23.61 18.75
N GLY A 265 9.73 23.19 17.91
CA GLY A 265 9.78 21.94 17.14
C GLY A 265 10.86 21.98 16.05
N SER A 266 11.31 20.80 15.65
CA SER A 266 12.22 20.63 14.54
C SER A 266 11.54 19.91 13.40
N LYS A 267 11.59 20.51 12.20
CA LYS A 267 11.10 19.91 10.95
C LYS A 267 12.27 19.39 10.15
N VAL A 268 12.32 18.07 9.95
CA VAL A 268 13.47 17.35 9.37
C VAL A 268 13.04 16.38 8.28
N ALA A 269 13.98 15.63 7.72
CA ALA A 269 13.72 14.63 6.68
C ALA A 269 12.90 15.20 5.52
N ASN A 270 13.41 16.27 4.90
CA ASN A 270 12.74 17.00 3.80
C ASN A 270 11.30 17.45 4.18
N GLY A 271 11.09 17.81 5.46
CA GLY A 271 9.80 18.25 5.99
C GLY A 271 8.76 17.15 6.20
N LYS A 272 9.15 15.87 6.15
CA LYS A 272 8.25 14.75 6.36
C LYS A 272 8.06 14.37 7.82
N LEU A 273 9.00 14.76 8.68
CA LEU A 273 8.93 14.60 10.12
C LEU A 273 8.97 15.98 10.79
N GLU A 274 8.09 16.18 11.75
CA GLU A 274 8.12 17.33 12.65
C GLU A 274 7.98 16.83 14.08
N TRP A 275 8.89 17.21 14.97
CA TRP A 275 8.95 16.65 16.30
C TRP A 275 9.37 17.68 17.37
N GLY A 276 9.08 17.35 18.63
CA GLY A 276 9.46 18.16 19.77
C GLY A 276 8.84 17.66 21.06
N SER A 277 8.93 18.49 22.11
CA SER A 277 8.27 18.24 23.40
C SER A 277 6.97 19.02 23.49
N LEU A 278 5.87 18.36 23.83
CA LEU A 278 4.62 19.03 24.20
C LEU A 278 4.73 19.60 25.63
N ASN A 279 5.39 18.86 26.53
CA ASN A 279 5.74 19.25 27.88
C ASN A 279 6.94 18.41 28.37
N ASP A 280 7.25 18.46 29.67
CA ASP A 280 8.40 17.74 30.22
C ASP A 280 8.25 16.21 30.16
N LYS A 281 7.02 15.69 30.11
CA LYS A 281 6.71 14.26 30.13
C LYS A 281 6.42 13.67 28.76
N ILE A 282 5.89 14.44 27.81
CA ILE A 282 5.32 13.95 26.57
C ILE A 282 6.08 14.50 25.36
N GLY A 283 6.56 13.57 24.54
CA GLY A 283 7.11 13.83 23.21
C GLY A 283 6.05 13.79 22.13
N TYR A 284 6.32 14.44 21.00
CA TYR A 284 5.43 14.48 19.84
C TYR A 284 6.23 14.30 18.56
N ILE A 285 5.72 13.47 17.65
CA ILE A 285 6.28 13.26 16.32
C ILE A 285 5.13 13.23 15.32
N SER A 286 5.05 14.23 14.45
CA SER A 286 4.15 14.21 13.28
C SER A 286 4.87 13.59 12.10
N ILE A 287 4.21 12.65 11.44
CA ILE A 287 4.69 11.95 10.25
C ILE A 287 3.75 12.30 9.09
N TYR A 288 4.15 13.24 8.24
CA TYR A 288 3.30 13.78 7.17
C TYR A 288 3.20 12.87 5.93
N SER A 289 4.16 11.98 5.73
CA SER A 289 4.19 11.06 4.60
C SER A 289 5.15 9.91 4.88
N PHE A 290 4.95 8.79 4.22
CA PHE A 290 5.93 7.69 4.14
C PHE A 290 6.71 7.71 2.81
N ASP A 291 6.84 8.88 2.20
CA ASP A 291 7.64 9.12 1.00
C ASP A 291 8.33 10.50 1.05
N GLY A 292 9.45 10.63 0.33
CA GLY A 292 10.14 11.91 0.16
C GLY A 292 11.00 12.34 1.35
N PHE A 293 11.54 11.42 2.14
CA PHE A 293 12.41 11.72 3.30
C PHE A 293 13.79 12.26 2.92
N ALA A 294 14.19 12.12 1.66
CA ALA A 294 15.39 12.70 1.09
C ALA A 294 15.04 13.48 -0.19
N PRO A 295 15.94 14.34 -0.70
CA PRO A 295 15.69 15.12 -1.91
C PRO A 295 15.32 14.27 -3.13
N LYS A 296 14.63 14.89 -4.10
CA LYS A 296 14.26 14.23 -5.37
C LYS A 296 15.51 13.67 -6.07
N GLY A 297 15.40 12.45 -6.59
CA GLY A 297 16.49 11.75 -7.28
C GLY A 297 17.30 10.81 -6.37
N TYR A 298 17.06 10.83 -5.05
CA TYR A 298 17.67 9.85 -4.15
C TYR A 298 17.00 8.48 -4.29
N THR A 299 17.82 7.42 -4.20
CA THR A 299 17.35 6.03 -4.23
C THR A 299 16.49 5.69 -3.01
N ARG A 300 15.75 4.60 -3.08
CA ARG A 300 14.97 4.11 -1.91
C ARG A 300 15.87 3.83 -0.71
N LYS A 301 17.04 3.24 -0.93
CA LYS A 301 18.02 3.04 0.16
C LYS A 301 18.40 4.35 0.84
N GLN A 302 18.71 5.38 0.08
CA GLN A 302 19.04 6.71 0.62
C GLN A 302 17.87 7.36 1.37
N GLN A 303 16.62 7.11 0.94
CA GLN A 303 15.43 7.52 1.71
C GLN A 303 15.40 6.83 3.09
N ILE A 304 15.68 5.53 3.16
CA ILE A 304 15.75 4.77 4.40
C ILE A 304 16.91 5.22 5.29
N ASP A 305 18.09 5.46 4.70
CA ASP A 305 19.25 5.97 5.44
C ASP A 305 18.92 7.34 6.07
N SER A 306 18.19 8.20 5.36
CA SER A 306 17.71 9.48 5.88
C SER A 306 16.74 9.29 7.05
N ILE A 307 15.78 8.37 6.95
CA ILE A 307 14.86 8.04 8.05
C ILE A 307 15.67 7.59 9.27
N ASN A 308 16.58 6.65 9.12
CA ASN A 308 17.38 6.14 10.23
C ASN A 308 18.20 7.27 10.89
N HIS A 309 18.85 8.12 10.09
CA HIS A 309 19.61 9.26 10.60
C HIS A 309 18.77 10.17 11.50
N TYR A 310 17.58 10.57 11.04
CA TYR A 310 16.73 11.47 11.81
C TYR A 310 16.03 10.78 12.98
N MET A 311 15.56 9.56 12.79
CA MET A 311 14.88 8.82 13.87
C MET A 311 15.82 8.46 15.01
N ASP A 312 17.07 8.07 14.73
CA ASP A 312 18.11 7.89 15.77
C ASP A 312 18.21 9.14 16.66
N HIS A 313 18.28 10.33 16.04
CA HIS A 313 18.37 11.60 16.77
C HIS A 313 17.08 11.93 17.54
N ILE A 314 15.92 11.76 16.91
CA ILE A 314 14.60 12.03 17.51
C ILE A 314 14.36 11.15 18.74
N ILE A 315 14.60 9.84 18.59
CA ILE A 315 14.36 8.91 19.71
C ILE A 315 15.37 9.13 20.83
N GLU A 316 16.64 9.42 20.51
CA GLU A 316 17.65 9.79 21.53
C GLU A 316 17.21 11.04 22.32
N ALA A 317 16.69 12.06 21.64
CA ALA A 317 16.21 13.29 22.27
C ALA A 317 14.93 13.06 23.12
N LEU A 318 14.07 12.13 22.72
CA LEU A 318 12.79 11.86 23.39
C LEU A 318 12.79 10.64 24.31
N LYS A 319 13.89 9.88 24.42
CA LYS A 319 13.95 8.63 25.21
C LYS A 319 13.58 8.77 26.69
N HIS A 320 13.83 9.97 27.24
CA HIS A 320 13.51 10.27 28.64
C HIS A 320 12.03 10.54 28.88
N LYS A 321 11.25 10.89 27.84
CA LYS A 321 9.81 11.15 27.93
C LYS A 321 9.06 9.93 28.47
N GLU A 322 7.97 10.17 29.20
CA GLU A 322 7.10 9.14 29.74
C GLU A 322 6.21 8.53 28.65
N ALA A 323 5.77 9.33 27.68
CA ALA A 323 5.01 8.89 26.52
C ALA A 323 5.38 9.67 25.25
N ILE A 324 5.09 9.10 24.07
CA ILE A 324 5.18 9.78 22.77
C ILE A 324 3.83 9.72 22.08
N ILE A 325 3.39 10.86 21.52
CA ILE A 325 2.29 10.92 20.58
C ILE A 325 2.90 10.86 19.16
N LEU A 326 2.53 9.83 18.38
CA LEU A 326 2.81 9.74 16.94
C LEU A 326 1.57 10.22 16.20
N ASP A 327 1.72 11.27 15.43
CA ASP A 327 0.60 11.83 14.68
C ASP A 327 0.72 11.49 13.19
N VAL A 328 -0.21 10.67 12.71
CA VAL A 328 -0.38 10.32 11.30
C VAL A 328 -1.71 10.82 10.74
N SER A 329 -2.39 11.73 11.46
CA SER A 329 -3.72 12.22 11.09
C SER A 329 -3.77 12.98 9.76
N PHE A 330 -2.63 13.43 9.26
CA PHE A 330 -2.46 14.10 7.96
C PHE A 330 -1.58 13.29 6.99
N ASN A 331 -1.42 11.99 7.20
CA ASN A 331 -0.53 11.16 6.40
C ASN A 331 -1.29 10.42 5.28
N PHE A 332 -0.96 10.75 4.03
CA PHE A 332 -1.58 10.15 2.84
C PHE A 332 -0.94 8.82 2.41
N GLY A 333 0.01 8.27 3.17
CA GLY A 333 0.70 7.03 2.85
C GLY A 333 2.09 7.25 2.25
N GLY A 334 2.53 6.29 1.44
CA GLY A 334 3.85 6.25 0.81
C GLY A 334 4.39 4.82 0.69
N TYR A 335 5.66 4.60 1.02
CA TYR A 335 6.32 3.31 0.88
C TYR A 335 6.31 2.48 2.15
N ASP A 336 6.07 1.18 2.01
CA ASP A 336 6.10 0.18 3.09
C ASP A 336 7.43 0.21 3.86
N ALA A 337 8.53 0.35 3.11
CA ALA A 337 9.87 0.43 3.66
C ALA A 337 10.04 1.55 4.69
N ALA A 338 9.54 2.73 4.37
CA ALA A 338 9.63 3.89 5.25
C ALA A 338 8.83 3.68 6.54
N SER A 339 7.60 3.18 6.43
CA SER A 339 6.74 2.93 7.57
C SER A 339 7.28 1.83 8.48
N LEU A 340 7.78 0.72 7.92
CA LEU A 340 8.40 -0.37 8.67
C LEU A 340 9.69 0.09 9.38
N THR A 341 10.49 0.95 8.72
CA THR A 341 11.68 1.53 9.33
C THR A 341 11.33 2.42 10.52
N ILE A 342 10.30 3.29 10.40
CA ILE A 342 9.88 4.12 11.54
C ILE A 342 9.28 3.24 12.65
N ALA A 343 8.47 2.22 12.33
CA ALA A 343 7.90 1.30 13.31
C ALA A 343 8.96 0.54 14.10
N SER A 344 10.13 0.27 13.51
CA SER A 344 11.24 -0.43 14.17
C SER A 344 11.74 0.29 15.42
N TYR A 345 11.65 1.61 15.45
CA TYR A 345 12.06 2.43 16.61
C TYR A 345 11.14 2.31 17.83
N PHE A 346 9.96 1.69 17.66
CA PHE A 346 8.98 1.50 18.72
C PHE A 346 8.75 0.02 19.05
N THR A 347 9.65 -0.85 18.58
CA THR A 347 9.55 -2.31 18.69
C THR A 347 10.66 -2.84 19.59
N ASP A 348 10.31 -3.71 20.56
CA ASP A 348 11.23 -4.28 21.55
C ASP A 348 11.90 -5.59 21.08
N LYS A 349 11.21 -6.35 20.22
CA LYS A 349 11.63 -7.66 19.71
C LYS A 349 10.98 -7.94 18.35
N PRO A 350 11.51 -8.89 17.56
CA PRO A 350 10.90 -9.29 16.30
C PRO A 350 9.44 -9.73 16.49
N LYS A 351 8.53 -9.23 15.64
CA LYS A 351 7.09 -9.54 15.66
C LYS A 351 6.56 -9.68 14.25
N LEU A 352 5.66 -10.64 14.02
CA LEU A 352 4.87 -10.69 12.80
C LEU A 352 3.85 -9.54 12.84
N ALA A 353 4.01 -8.59 11.92
CA ALA A 353 3.10 -7.45 11.80
C ALA A 353 1.85 -7.83 11.01
N TYR A 354 2.03 -8.36 9.81
CA TYR A 354 0.94 -8.77 8.93
C TYR A 354 1.43 -9.76 7.86
N THR A 355 0.48 -10.39 7.18
CA THR A 355 0.72 -11.10 5.92
C THR A 355 0.17 -10.28 4.76
N SER A 356 0.83 -10.36 3.61
CA SER A 356 0.38 -9.73 2.37
C SER A 356 0.16 -10.80 1.31
N GLN A 357 -0.96 -10.76 0.61
CA GLN A 357 -1.31 -11.67 -0.47
C GLN A 357 -1.81 -10.88 -1.68
N VAL A 358 -1.51 -11.34 -2.89
CA VAL A 358 -2.00 -10.75 -4.13
C VAL A 358 -3.21 -11.50 -4.67
N TYR A 359 -4.14 -10.79 -5.29
CA TYR A 359 -5.35 -11.38 -5.85
C TYR A 359 -5.22 -11.59 -7.36
N ASN A 360 -5.71 -12.72 -7.83
CA ASN A 360 -5.91 -12.98 -9.25
C ASN A 360 -6.99 -14.05 -9.46
N ASN A 361 -7.93 -13.81 -10.37
CA ASN A 361 -8.96 -14.78 -10.76
C ASN A 361 -9.66 -15.48 -9.58
N GLY A 362 -10.19 -14.72 -8.64
CA GLY A 362 -11.02 -15.26 -7.56
C GLY A 362 -10.26 -15.78 -6.34
N ALA A 363 -8.92 -15.78 -6.34
CA ALA A 363 -8.12 -16.29 -5.23
C ALA A 363 -6.96 -15.37 -4.86
N PHE A 364 -6.44 -15.55 -3.62
CA PHE A 364 -5.26 -14.86 -3.13
C PHE A 364 -4.04 -15.78 -3.17
N TYR A 365 -2.93 -15.25 -3.64
CA TYR A 365 -1.67 -15.96 -3.87
C TYR A 365 -0.48 -15.21 -3.31
N ASP A 366 0.71 -15.81 -3.46
CA ASP A 366 2.02 -15.18 -3.22
C ASP A 366 2.15 -14.53 -1.84
N GLU A 367 1.84 -15.31 -0.78
CA GLU A 367 1.89 -14.81 0.59
C GLU A 367 3.31 -14.36 0.97
N SER A 368 3.38 -13.16 1.53
CA SER A 368 4.57 -12.61 2.19
C SER A 368 4.25 -12.36 3.66
N LYS A 369 5.12 -12.81 4.56
CA LYS A 369 5.04 -12.54 6.00
C LYS A 369 5.90 -11.35 6.34
N VAL A 370 5.30 -10.28 6.82
CA VAL A 370 5.99 -9.04 7.17
C VAL A 370 6.21 -8.97 8.67
N HIS A 371 7.48 -8.96 9.07
CA HIS A 371 7.90 -8.80 10.47
C HIS A 371 8.47 -7.42 10.69
N ILE A 372 8.27 -6.87 11.86
CA ILE A 372 9.05 -5.73 12.35
C ILE A 372 10.14 -6.23 13.28
N TYR A 373 11.28 -5.56 13.22
CA TYR A 373 12.44 -5.83 14.05
C TYR A 373 12.82 -4.53 14.78
N PRO A 374 13.40 -4.61 15.96
CA PRO A 374 13.92 -3.41 16.64
C PRO A 374 14.95 -2.67 15.76
N ALA A 375 14.94 -1.34 15.84
CA ALA A 375 16.01 -0.54 15.24
C ALA A 375 17.37 -0.88 15.87
N ASP A 376 18.45 -0.77 15.09
CA ASP A 376 19.78 -1.25 15.50
C ASP A 376 20.39 -0.47 16.67
N LYS A 377 20.10 0.84 16.80
CA LYS A 377 20.77 1.70 17.77
C LYS A 377 19.95 1.99 19.01
N ILE A 378 18.71 2.36 18.82
CA ILE A 378 17.84 2.82 19.91
C ILE A 378 16.39 2.52 19.59
N THR A 379 15.65 2.11 20.63
CA THR A 379 14.19 1.93 20.55
C THR A 379 13.50 2.63 21.71
N TYR A 380 12.26 3.04 21.48
CA TYR A 380 11.38 3.60 22.51
C TYR A 380 10.24 2.62 22.78
N THR A 381 10.22 2.04 23.97
CA THR A 381 9.27 0.97 24.35
C THR A 381 8.28 1.38 25.44
N LYS A 382 8.32 2.65 25.86
CA LYS A 382 7.32 3.25 26.76
C LYS A 382 6.01 3.53 25.99
N PRO A 383 4.92 3.97 26.64
CA PRO A 383 3.64 4.23 25.98
C PRO A 383 3.73 5.11 24.73
N VAL A 384 3.06 4.67 23.68
CA VAL A 384 2.94 5.38 22.40
C VAL A 384 1.46 5.52 22.03
N TYR A 385 1.02 6.74 21.77
CA TYR A 385 -0.33 7.05 21.33
C TYR A 385 -0.30 7.48 19.87
N ILE A 386 -1.01 6.76 19.00
CA ILE A 386 -1.04 7.09 17.57
C ILE A 386 -2.33 7.82 17.27
N LEU A 387 -2.22 9.12 16.93
CA LEU A 387 -3.34 9.92 16.45
C LEU A 387 -3.57 9.65 14.98
N MET A 388 -4.78 9.21 14.63
CA MET A 388 -5.17 8.84 13.27
C MET A 388 -6.57 9.32 12.90
N THR A 389 -6.80 9.48 11.61
CA THR A 389 -8.10 9.88 11.04
C THR A 389 -8.33 9.16 9.70
N ASP A 390 -9.43 9.45 9.02
CA ASP A 390 -9.68 9.00 7.64
C ASP A 390 -8.75 9.67 6.59
N ILE A 391 -7.99 10.70 6.97
CA ILE A 391 -6.89 11.22 6.15
C ILE A 391 -5.69 10.28 6.19
N SER A 392 -5.50 9.53 7.30
CA SER A 392 -4.54 8.45 7.40
C SER A 392 -4.93 7.32 6.45
N ARG A 393 -4.26 7.20 5.30
CA ARG A 393 -4.64 6.28 4.24
C ARG A 393 -3.45 5.57 3.60
N SER A 394 -3.72 4.49 2.88
CA SER A 394 -2.71 3.70 2.20
C SER A 394 -1.63 3.21 3.17
N GLN A 395 -0.35 3.50 2.96
CA GLN A 395 0.70 3.04 3.86
C GLN A 395 0.65 3.66 5.28
N ALA A 396 -0.07 4.77 5.49
CA ALA A 396 -0.35 5.23 6.85
C ALA A 396 -1.21 4.23 7.63
N GLU A 397 -2.14 3.57 6.97
CA GLU A 397 -2.93 2.48 7.55
C GLU A 397 -2.08 1.23 7.78
N GLY A 398 -1.19 0.89 6.83
CA GLY A 398 -0.20 -0.17 6.99
C GLY A 398 0.71 0.06 8.19
N PHE A 399 1.15 1.30 8.42
CA PHE A 399 1.90 1.70 9.60
C PHE A 399 1.11 1.49 10.89
N VAL A 400 -0.12 2.02 10.96
CA VAL A 400 -1.00 1.89 12.13
C VAL A 400 -1.27 0.41 12.42
N MET A 401 -1.58 -0.39 11.40
CA MET A 401 -1.77 -1.83 11.53
C MET A 401 -0.51 -2.54 12.04
N THR A 402 0.67 -2.17 11.54
CA THR A 402 1.96 -2.68 11.99
C THR A 402 2.21 -2.37 13.46
N MET A 403 1.94 -1.14 13.87
CA MET A 403 2.15 -0.68 15.24
C MET A 403 1.24 -1.38 16.26
N LYS A 404 0.07 -1.89 15.85
CA LYS A 404 -0.80 -2.74 16.71
C LYS A 404 -0.12 -4.02 17.18
N ALA A 405 0.97 -4.47 16.57
CA ALA A 405 1.77 -5.60 17.07
C ALA A 405 2.51 -5.28 18.38
N ASN A 406 2.60 -4.01 18.77
CA ASN A 406 3.31 -3.55 19.97
C ASN A 406 2.32 -3.28 21.11
N ALA A 407 2.50 -3.95 22.27
CA ALA A 407 1.60 -3.86 23.41
C ALA A 407 1.58 -2.48 24.09
N ASN A 408 2.63 -1.68 23.89
CA ASN A 408 2.75 -0.31 24.41
C ASN A 408 2.08 0.75 23.53
N VAL A 409 1.41 0.35 22.44
CA VAL A 409 0.76 1.26 21.48
C VAL A 409 -0.74 1.30 21.72
N LYS A 410 -1.30 2.52 21.79
CA LYS A 410 -2.73 2.80 21.78
C LYS A 410 -3.08 3.66 20.56
N LEU A 411 -4.07 3.24 19.79
CA LEU A 411 -4.59 3.99 18.64
C LEU A 411 -5.69 4.94 19.11
N VAL A 412 -5.60 6.21 18.73
CA VAL A 412 -6.53 7.27 19.17
C VAL A 412 -7.06 8.04 17.96
N GLY A 413 -8.34 8.37 17.96
CA GLY A 413 -8.95 9.17 16.90
C GLY A 413 -10.16 8.53 16.24
N THR A 414 -10.23 8.58 14.91
CA THR A 414 -11.29 7.95 14.11
C THR A 414 -10.72 6.80 13.28
N ASN A 415 -11.58 6.01 12.64
CA ASN A 415 -11.11 5.00 11.70
C ASN A 415 -10.23 5.66 10.62
N THR A 416 -9.22 4.95 10.16
CA THR A 416 -8.49 5.29 8.95
C THR A 416 -9.38 5.11 7.71
N LEU A 417 -8.90 5.43 6.50
CA LEU A 417 -9.78 5.48 5.32
C LEU A 417 -10.27 4.11 4.83
N GLY A 418 -9.49 3.04 5.01
CA GLY A 418 -9.84 1.71 4.52
C GLY A 418 -9.37 1.44 3.08
N ILE A 419 -8.16 1.88 2.73
CA ILE A 419 -7.52 1.64 1.43
C ILE A 419 -6.06 1.17 1.62
N LEU A 420 -5.90 0.05 2.34
CA LEU A 420 -4.59 -0.49 2.70
C LEU A 420 -3.88 -1.18 1.53
N SER A 421 -4.63 -1.60 0.54
CA SER A 421 -4.11 -2.36 -0.59
C SER A 421 -3.01 -1.62 -1.35
N THR A 422 -2.03 -2.35 -1.84
CA THR A 422 -1.10 -1.79 -2.83
C THR A 422 -1.80 -1.63 -4.18
N MET A 423 -1.53 -0.53 -4.87
CA MET A 423 -2.04 -0.28 -6.22
C MET A 423 -1.32 -1.16 -7.25
N LEU A 424 -2.09 -1.88 -8.05
CA LEU A 424 -1.65 -2.52 -9.27
C LEU A 424 -1.93 -1.58 -10.44
N GLY A 425 -0.93 -1.28 -11.28
CA GLY A 425 -1.10 -0.44 -12.46
C GLY A 425 -1.11 -1.25 -13.74
N LYS A 426 -1.99 -0.94 -14.67
CA LYS A 426 -2.14 -1.59 -15.98
C LYS A 426 -2.40 -0.55 -17.06
N SER A 427 -1.82 -0.75 -18.23
CA SER A 427 -2.18 0.03 -19.44
C SER A 427 -3.44 -0.52 -20.09
N VAL A 428 -4.34 0.35 -20.50
CA VAL A 428 -5.55 0.02 -21.28
C VAL A 428 -5.67 1.05 -22.39
N GLY A 429 -5.19 0.72 -23.58
CA GLY A 429 -5.06 1.70 -24.67
C GLY A 429 -4.08 2.82 -24.29
N SER A 430 -4.52 4.06 -24.46
CA SER A 430 -3.83 5.28 -24.04
C SER A 430 -3.95 5.56 -22.54
N PHE A 431 -4.81 4.82 -21.83
CA PHE A 431 -5.07 5.06 -20.41
C PHE A 431 -4.13 4.25 -19.50
N TYR A 432 -3.79 4.82 -18.34
CA TYR A 432 -3.17 4.11 -17.24
C TYR A 432 -4.21 3.90 -16.14
N CYS A 433 -4.49 2.65 -15.82
CA CYS A 433 -5.48 2.27 -14.83
C CYS A 433 -4.80 1.71 -13.58
N THR A 434 -5.29 2.08 -12.39
CA THR A 434 -4.84 1.49 -11.13
C THR A 434 -6.01 0.84 -10.40
N LEU A 435 -5.70 -0.19 -9.60
CA LEU A 435 -6.70 -0.92 -8.83
C LEU A 435 -6.08 -1.55 -7.58
N SER A 436 -6.89 -1.78 -6.56
CA SER A 436 -6.50 -2.48 -5.33
C SER A 436 -6.39 -3.98 -5.56
N ASN A 437 -5.18 -4.53 -5.44
CA ASN A 437 -4.89 -5.93 -5.78
C ASN A 437 -4.40 -6.77 -4.60
N GLN A 438 -4.04 -6.14 -3.49
CA GLN A 438 -3.43 -6.81 -2.35
C GLN A 438 -4.30 -6.79 -1.10
N ARG A 439 -4.30 -7.89 -0.36
CA ARG A 439 -4.88 -7.96 0.98
C ARG A 439 -3.75 -8.02 2.02
N LEU A 440 -3.77 -7.07 2.97
CA LEU A 440 -2.94 -7.08 4.16
C LEU A 440 -3.77 -7.60 5.32
N MET A 441 -3.27 -8.61 6.03
CA MET A 441 -4.04 -9.34 7.02
C MET A 441 -3.22 -9.55 8.30
N LEU A 442 -3.79 -9.21 9.45
CA LEU A 442 -3.20 -9.47 10.76
C LEU A 442 -3.03 -10.98 11.03
N PRO A 443 -2.17 -11.38 11.99
CA PRO A 443 -1.99 -12.79 12.35
C PRO A 443 -3.27 -13.53 12.76
N ASN A 444 -4.28 -12.81 13.25
CA ASN A 444 -5.60 -13.37 13.60
C ASN A 444 -6.59 -13.45 12.43
N GLY A 445 -6.14 -13.16 11.20
CA GLY A 445 -6.95 -13.19 9.99
C GLY A 445 -7.78 -11.91 9.73
N LYS A 446 -7.76 -10.92 10.63
CA LYS A 446 -8.47 -9.64 10.41
C LYS A 446 -7.74 -8.79 9.38
N TYR A 447 -8.49 -8.16 8.48
CA TYR A 447 -8.02 -7.14 7.53
C TYR A 447 -8.96 -5.92 7.58
N TYR A 448 -8.46 -4.78 7.12
CA TYR A 448 -9.10 -3.49 7.31
C TYR A 448 -9.42 -2.76 6.01
N GLU A 449 -9.25 -3.41 4.87
CA GLU A 449 -9.68 -2.81 3.61
C GLU A 449 -11.19 -2.52 3.67
N VAL A 450 -11.61 -1.40 3.12
CA VAL A 450 -12.96 -0.82 3.16
C VAL A 450 -13.36 -0.24 4.53
N SER A 451 -13.05 -0.92 5.65
CA SER A 451 -13.48 -0.49 7.00
C SER A 451 -12.59 0.55 7.66
N GLY A 452 -11.31 0.58 7.26
CA GLY A 452 -10.26 1.29 7.98
C GLY A 452 -9.85 0.62 9.30
N VAL A 453 -8.69 0.98 9.80
CA VAL A 453 -8.20 0.54 11.12
C VAL A 453 -8.97 1.29 12.20
N GLU A 454 -9.58 0.56 13.12
CA GLU A 454 -10.34 1.14 14.23
C GLU A 454 -9.40 1.64 15.34
N PRO A 455 -9.68 2.81 15.96
CA PRO A 455 -8.95 3.26 17.13
C PRO A 455 -9.30 2.43 18.37
N ASP A 456 -8.35 2.29 19.28
CA ASP A 456 -8.60 1.73 20.62
C ASP A 456 -9.35 2.74 21.50
N ILE A 457 -9.07 4.02 21.30
CA ILE A 457 -9.73 5.15 21.98
C ILE A 457 -10.38 6.04 20.90
N ARG A 458 -11.69 5.93 20.76
CA ARG A 458 -12.42 6.72 19.77
C ARG A 458 -12.56 8.16 20.22
N MET A 459 -12.11 9.09 19.38
CA MET A 459 -12.17 10.52 19.62
C MET A 459 -12.42 11.27 18.31
N LYS A 460 -13.29 12.29 18.36
CA LYS A 460 -13.51 13.21 17.23
C LYS A 460 -12.29 14.12 17.09
N VAL A 461 -11.60 14.04 15.96
CA VAL A 461 -10.41 14.84 15.64
C VAL A 461 -10.78 16.11 14.88
N PHE A 462 -11.72 16.02 13.94
CA PHE A 462 -12.21 17.15 13.17
C PHE A 462 -13.68 17.44 13.49
N SER A 463 -14.04 18.73 13.50
CA SER A 463 -15.43 19.16 13.62
C SER A 463 -15.68 20.37 12.75
N LYS A 464 -16.89 20.49 12.19
CA LYS A 464 -17.26 21.62 11.32
C LYS A 464 -17.29 22.98 12.04
N GLU A 465 -17.51 22.95 13.36
CA GLU A 465 -17.58 24.16 14.20
C GLU A 465 -16.18 24.77 14.45
N ASN A 466 -15.15 23.95 14.42
CA ASN A 466 -13.76 24.38 14.67
C ASN A 466 -12.76 23.61 13.82
N ILE A 467 -12.99 23.50 12.53
CA ILE A 467 -12.18 22.65 11.63
C ILE A 467 -10.70 23.06 11.61
N LEU A 468 -10.41 24.34 11.78
CA LEU A 468 -9.05 24.88 11.76
C LEU A 468 -8.30 24.74 13.09
N GLY A 469 -8.99 24.39 14.19
CA GLY A 469 -8.39 24.23 15.52
C GLY A 469 -8.66 22.88 16.19
N ALA A 470 -9.53 22.05 15.60
CA ALA A 470 -10.00 20.82 16.21
C ALA A 470 -8.88 19.78 16.41
N HIS A 471 -7.96 19.65 15.44
CA HIS A 471 -6.79 18.78 15.55
C HIS A 471 -5.92 19.14 16.78
N LYS A 472 -5.59 20.41 16.93
CA LYS A 472 -4.84 20.88 18.11
C LYS A 472 -5.56 20.56 19.41
N ALA A 473 -6.88 20.72 19.46
CA ALA A 473 -7.68 20.38 20.63
C ALA A 473 -7.66 18.86 20.91
N ALA A 474 -7.69 18.03 19.87
CA ALA A 474 -7.57 16.59 19.99
C ALA A 474 -6.22 16.17 20.58
N VAL A 475 -5.11 16.72 20.10
CA VAL A 475 -3.76 16.47 20.67
C VAL A 475 -3.70 16.85 22.14
N ARG A 476 -4.23 18.03 22.53
CA ARG A 476 -4.27 18.46 23.93
C ARG A 476 -5.06 17.50 24.81
N LYS A 477 -6.19 17.00 24.30
CA LYS A 477 -6.99 15.99 25.01
C LYS A 477 -6.23 14.68 25.22
N ILE A 478 -5.39 14.25 24.26
CA ILE A 478 -4.52 13.09 24.45
C ILE A 478 -3.48 13.37 25.53
N VAL A 479 -2.90 14.58 25.58
CA VAL A 479 -1.97 14.97 26.65
C VAL A 479 -2.66 14.86 28.02
N GLU A 480 -3.86 15.42 28.18
CA GLU A 480 -4.66 15.34 29.41
C GLU A 480 -4.94 13.89 29.82
N MET A 481 -5.24 13.03 28.85
CA MET A 481 -5.47 11.59 29.10
C MET A 481 -4.20 10.88 29.59
N ILE A 482 -3.05 11.18 29.00
CA ILE A 482 -1.75 10.60 29.41
C ILE A 482 -1.36 11.05 30.81
N GLU A 483 -1.60 12.32 31.15
CA GLU A 483 -1.29 12.88 32.45
C GLU A 483 -2.20 12.35 33.59
N ALA A 484 -3.36 11.82 33.25
CA ALA A 484 -4.32 11.24 34.17
C ALA A 484 -4.10 9.71 34.42
N GLU A 485 -3.32 9.04 33.59
CA GLU A 485 -2.91 7.62 33.76
C GLU A 485 -1.74 7.49 34.72
#